data_1041df9db389ca3ba3b6acd60f100b54
#
_entry.id   1041df9db389ca3ba3b6acd60f100b54
#
_cell.length_a   1.000
_cell.length_b   1.000
_cell.length_c   1.000
_cell.angle_alpha   90.00
_cell.angle_beta   90.00
_cell.angle_gamma   90.00
#
_symmetry.space_group_name_H-M   'P 1'
#
loop_
_entity.id
_entity.type
_entity.pdbx_description
1 polymer ?
#
loop_
_entity_poly.entity_id
_entity_poly.type
_entity_poly.pdbx_seq_one_letter_code
_entity_poly.pdbx_strand_id
1 'polypeptide(L)'
;MNRFLVPLGFFAALIISVTLWWFMPEIAGEEFGHQMKSAGPLVAMLIMLLILQISFVIERMLSLNKAQGRGSLPDFLNNVRKKLHNNDVDGAIQLCGQQRGSAANVMRAGLERYNLLKKEQAPKDKVVAETQAAIQEASGLETPLLERNLIALSTIASISTMVGLLGTVMGMIRSFAALGTSGAVDASKLAVGISEALINTAGGLFVAILGIVMYNVFVTRVDNFNYMMDEASYEVLQLLAASASDKR
;
A
#
# COMPACT_ATOMS: atom_id res chain seq x y z
N MET A 1 -8.60 13.03 1.16
CA MET A 1 -8.37 12.44 2.49
C MET A 1 -7.58 13.45 3.31
N ASN A 2 -8.09 13.87 4.47
CA ASN A 2 -7.63 15.06 5.18
C ASN A 2 -6.14 15.01 5.51
N ARG A 3 -5.40 16.07 5.18
CA ARG A 3 -3.98 16.28 5.53
C ARG A 3 -3.69 16.10 7.04
N PHE A 4 -4.71 16.13 7.88
CA PHE A 4 -4.62 15.96 9.33
C PHE A 4 -4.71 14.50 9.82
N LEU A 5 -5.18 13.56 9.00
CA LEU A 5 -5.33 12.15 9.41
C LEU A 5 -3.99 11.43 9.57
N VAL A 6 -3.00 11.75 8.75
CA VAL A 6 -1.67 11.13 8.83
C VAL A 6 -0.94 11.52 10.11
N PRO A 7 -0.80 12.84 10.46
CA PRO A 7 -0.17 13.22 11.72
C PRO A 7 -0.96 12.73 12.94
N LEU A 8 -2.29 12.76 12.90
CA LEU A 8 -3.14 12.26 13.99
C LEU A 8 -2.92 10.75 14.21
N GLY A 9 -2.85 9.97 13.13
CA GLY A 9 -2.54 8.53 13.19
C GLY A 9 -1.16 8.25 13.79
N PHE A 10 -0.17 9.06 13.46
CA PHE A 10 1.18 8.96 14.01
C PHE A 10 1.20 9.23 15.52
N PHE A 11 0.56 10.32 15.98
CA PHE A 11 0.45 10.64 17.41
C PHE A 11 -0.34 9.57 18.18
N ALA A 12 -1.43 9.06 17.61
CA ALA A 12 -2.19 7.96 18.21
C ALA A 12 -1.33 6.69 18.34
N ALA A 13 -0.59 6.31 17.30
CA ALA A 13 0.31 5.16 17.33
C ALA A 13 1.42 5.33 18.40
N LEU A 14 1.95 6.53 18.55
CA LEU A 14 2.97 6.84 19.55
C LEU A 14 2.40 6.70 20.98
N ILE A 15 1.23 7.26 21.25
CA ILE A 15 0.58 7.13 22.57
C ILE A 15 0.28 5.66 22.86
N ILE A 16 -0.32 4.94 21.90
CA ILE A 16 -0.65 3.53 22.06
C ILE A 16 0.62 2.68 22.28
N SER A 17 1.70 2.95 21.55
CA SER A 17 2.94 2.19 21.70
C SER A 17 3.59 2.38 23.07
N VAL A 18 3.60 3.61 23.59
CA VAL A 18 4.13 3.93 24.92
C VAL A 18 3.27 3.28 26.01
N THR A 19 1.94 3.34 25.89
CA THR A 19 1.04 2.67 26.84
C THR A 19 1.19 1.15 26.80
N LEU A 20 1.23 0.53 25.61
CA LEU A 20 1.47 -0.91 25.47
C LEU A 20 2.82 -1.32 26.05
N TRP A 21 3.88 -0.55 25.80
CA TRP A 21 5.20 -0.83 26.38
C TRP A 21 5.20 -0.73 27.91
N TRP A 22 4.45 0.24 28.46
CA TRP A 22 4.33 0.39 29.92
C TRP A 22 3.61 -0.79 30.57
N PHE A 23 2.54 -1.27 29.94
CA PHE A 23 1.73 -2.42 30.42
C PHE A 23 2.21 -3.78 29.90
N MET A 24 3.38 -3.86 29.26
CA MET A 24 3.90 -5.08 28.66
C MET A 24 4.03 -6.26 29.63
N PRO A 25 4.45 -6.09 30.90
CA PRO A 25 4.51 -7.19 31.87
C PRO A 25 3.14 -7.84 32.14
N GLU A 26 2.08 -7.03 32.14
CA GLU A 26 0.72 -7.53 32.39
C GLU A 26 0.12 -8.23 31.17
N ILE A 27 0.51 -7.81 29.94
CA ILE A 27 -0.05 -8.30 28.69
C ILE A 27 0.68 -9.56 28.20
N ALA A 28 2.02 -9.57 28.26
CA ALA A 28 2.87 -10.60 27.66
C ALA A 28 3.37 -11.65 28.67
N GLY A 29 2.93 -11.59 29.92
CA GLY A 29 3.43 -12.40 31.02
C GLY A 29 4.63 -11.78 31.74
N GLU A 30 4.78 -12.11 33.03
CA GLU A 30 5.75 -11.41 33.89
C GLU A 30 7.19 -11.50 33.38
N GLU A 31 7.67 -12.68 32.99
CA GLU A 31 9.06 -12.87 32.56
C GLU A 31 9.36 -12.16 31.23
N PHE A 32 8.56 -12.44 30.19
CA PHE A 32 8.79 -11.90 28.84
C PHE A 32 8.50 -10.40 28.78
N GLY A 33 7.44 -9.95 29.44
CA GLY A 33 7.10 -8.53 29.52
C GLY A 33 8.14 -7.70 30.26
N HIS A 34 8.73 -8.23 31.34
CA HIS A 34 9.84 -7.57 32.03
C HIS A 34 11.10 -7.51 31.16
N GLN A 35 11.42 -8.55 30.39
CA GLN A 35 12.54 -8.53 29.45
C GLN A 35 12.32 -7.49 28.32
N MET A 36 11.13 -7.38 27.78
CA MET A 36 10.82 -6.35 26.78
C MET A 36 10.84 -4.95 27.37
N LYS A 37 10.43 -4.76 28.60
CA LYS A 37 10.49 -3.47 29.28
C LYS A 37 11.94 -3.08 29.60
N SER A 38 12.79 -4.01 30.00
CA SER A 38 14.20 -3.79 30.27
C SER A 38 15.00 -3.44 29.01
N ALA A 39 14.59 -3.96 27.83
CA ALA A 39 15.19 -3.64 26.54
C ALA A 39 15.06 -2.14 26.13
N GLY A 40 14.36 -1.35 26.91
CA GLY A 40 14.38 0.10 26.86
C GLY A 40 13.40 0.74 25.86
N PRO A 41 13.48 2.06 25.64
CA PRO A 41 12.52 2.82 24.84
C PRO A 41 12.52 2.47 23.35
N LEU A 42 13.55 1.78 22.85
CA LEU A 42 13.60 1.33 21.46
C LEU A 42 12.52 0.27 21.16
N VAL A 43 12.15 -0.55 22.15
CA VAL A 43 11.02 -1.49 22.00
C VAL A 43 9.72 -0.72 21.79
N ALA A 44 9.48 0.36 22.51
CA ALA A 44 8.29 1.20 22.30
C ALA A 44 8.29 1.79 20.87
N MET A 45 9.44 2.19 20.35
CA MET A 45 9.56 2.66 18.96
C MET A 45 9.29 1.55 17.96
N LEU A 46 9.73 0.32 18.18
CA LEU A 46 9.41 -0.85 17.34
C LEU A 46 7.92 -1.20 17.35
N ILE A 47 7.29 -1.12 18.53
CA ILE A 47 5.83 -1.32 18.66
C ILE A 47 5.08 -0.22 17.87
N MET A 48 5.53 1.02 17.94
CA MET A 48 4.96 2.12 17.15
C MET A 48 5.06 1.84 15.65
N LEU A 49 6.24 1.40 15.17
CA LEU A 49 6.44 1.05 13.77
C LEU A 49 5.55 -0.11 13.34
N LEU A 50 5.36 -1.12 14.21
CA LEU A 50 4.45 -2.23 13.95
C LEU A 50 2.99 -1.77 13.81
N ILE A 51 2.52 -0.90 14.71
CA ILE A 51 1.16 -0.34 14.67
C ILE A 51 0.95 0.47 13.38
N LEU A 52 1.92 1.32 13.02
CA LEU A 52 1.87 2.10 11.77
C LEU A 52 1.85 1.17 10.57
N GLN A 53 2.66 0.13 10.57
CA GLN A 53 2.69 -0.86 9.50
C GLN A 53 1.35 -1.56 9.30
N ILE A 54 0.75 -2.06 10.38
CA ILE A 54 -0.58 -2.69 10.34
C ILE A 54 -1.63 -1.69 9.83
N SER A 55 -1.56 -0.44 10.26
CA SER A 55 -2.47 0.63 9.82
C SER A 55 -2.36 0.86 8.31
N PHE A 56 -1.14 0.92 7.76
CA PHE A 56 -0.95 1.05 6.31
C PHE A 56 -1.38 -0.20 5.54
N VAL A 57 -1.18 -1.40 6.08
CA VAL A 57 -1.67 -2.66 5.48
C VAL A 57 -3.19 -2.65 5.37
N ILE A 58 -3.90 -2.29 6.44
CA ILE A 58 -5.36 -2.21 6.45
C ILE A 58 -5.83 -1.13 5.46
N GLU A 59 -5.21 0.05 5.48
CA GLU A 59 -5.55 1.15 4.57
C GLU A 59 -5.37 0.73 3.11
N ARG A 60 -4.28 0.06 2.78
CA ARG A 60 -4.01 -0.44 1.43
C ARG A 60 -5.01 -1.49 0.98
N MET A 61 -5.31 -2.46 1.86
CA MET A 61 -6.30 -3.49 1.59
C MET A 61 -7.68 -2.88 1.26
N LEU A 62 -8.13 -1.91 2.06
CA LEU A 62 -9.40 -1.23 1.84
C LEU A 62 -9.38 -0.35 0.57
N SER A 63 -8.28 0.36 0.33
CA SER A 63 -8.13 1.25 -0.83
C SER A 63 -8.12 0.47 -2.14
N LEU A 64 -7.35 -0.64 -2.22
CA LEU A 64 -7.30 -1.48 -3.42
C LEU A 64 -8.63 -2.21 -3.68
N ASN A 65 -9.30 -2.67 -2.63
CA ASN A 65 -10.65 -3.25 -2.79
C ASN A 65 -11.66 -2.22 -3.31
N LYS A 66 -11.55 -0.95 -2.88
CA LYS A 66 -12.39 0.13 -3.39
C LYS A 66 -12.04 0.50 -4.84
N ALA A 67 -10.76 0.47 -5.21
CA ALA A 67 -10.29 0.74 -6.57
C ALA A 67 -10.76 -0.32 -7.58
N GLN A 68 -10.94 -1.56 -7.14
CA GLN A 68 -11.52 -2.64 -7.97
C GLN A 68 -12.98 -2.36 -8.33
N GLY A 69 -13.70 -1.56 -7.53
CA GLY A 69 -15.10 -1.24 -7.76
C GLY A 69 -16.06 -2.31 -7.25
N ARG A 70 -17.25 -2.36 -7.83
CA ARG A 70 -18.33 -3.29 -7.45
C ARG A 70 -18.28 -4.54 -8.30
N GLY A 71 -18.02 -5.70 -7.69
CA GLY A 71 -17.98 -6.98 -8.37
C GLY A 71 -16.62 -7.35 -8.96
N SER A 72 -16.61 -8.30 -9.88
CA SER A 72 -15.40 -8.82 -10.52
C SER A 72 -14.96 -7.90 -11.67
N LEU A 73 -13.70 -7.50 -11.68
CA LEU A 73 -13.14 -6.68 -12.76
C LEU A 73 -13.18 -7.41 -14.13
N PRO A 74 -12.82 -8.70 -14.24
CA PRO A 74 -12.92 -9.43 -15.49
C PRO A 74 -14.37 -9.49 -16.05
N ASP A 75 -15.36 -9.70 -15.19
CA ASP A 75 -16.76 -9.73 -15.62
C ASP A 75 -17.23 -8.36 -16.11
N PHE A 76 -16.83 -7.31 -15.43
CA PHE A 76 -17.10 -5.94 -15.87
C PHE A 76 -16.51 -5.67 -17.26
N LEU A 77 -15.23 -5.99 -17.46
CA LEU A 77 -14.56 -5.78 -18.75
C LEU A 77 -15.23 -6.61 -19.88
N ASN A 78 -15.62 -7.86 -19.62
CA ASN A 78 -16.36 -8.67 -20.56
C ASN A 78 -17.73 -8.05 -20.91
N ASN A 79 -18.43 -7.47 -19.94
CA ASN A 79 -19.72 -6.82 -20.18
C ASN A 79 -19.56 -5.53 -20.99
N VAL A 80 -18.53 -4.74 -20.73
CA VAL A 80 -18.17 -3.56 -21.56
C VAL A 80 -17.88 -3.99 -22.99
N ARG A 81 -17.07 -5.04 -23.18
CA ARG A 81 -16.75 -5.62 -24.51
C ARG A 81 -18.03 -6.03 -25.26
N LYS A 82 -18.94 -6.76 -24.61
CA LYS A 82 -20.23 -7.18 -25.21
C LYS A 82 -21.07 -5.99 -25.65
N LYS A 83 -21.12 -4.93 -24.84
CA LYS A 83 -21.83 -3.70 -25.20
C LYS A 83 -21.23 -3.00 -26.41
N LEU A 84 -19.91 -2.91 -26.48
CA LEU A 84 -19.21 -2.30 -27.61
C LEU A 84 -19.35 -3.09 -28.90
N HIS A 85 -19.35 -4.43 -28.86
CA HIS A 85 -19.68 -5.27 -30.01
C HIS A 85 -21.07 -5.01 -30.57
N ASN A 86 -22.02 -4.67 -29.71
CA ASN A 86 -23.39 -4.31 -30.11
C ASN A 86 -23.52 -2.81 -30.50
N ASN A 87 -22.42 -2.07 -30.64
CA ASN A 87 -22.41 -0.63 -30.88
C ASN A 87 -23.15 0.22 -29.82
N ASP A 88 -23.38 -0.35 -28.60
CA ASP A 88 -24.05 0.31 -27.48
C ASP A 88 -23.02 1.01 -26.59
N VAL A 89 -22.47 2.12 -27.08
CA VAL A 89 -21.47 2.91 -26.34
C VAL A 89 -22.08 3.57 -25.10
N ASP A 90 -23.31 4.07 -25.18
CA ASP A 90 -23.98 4.70 -24.05
C ASP A 90 -24.26 3.68 -22.93
N GLY A 91 -24.66 2.45 -23.29
CA GLY A 91 -24.78 1.35 -22.32
C GLY A 91 -23.44 0.95 -21.68
N ALA A 92 -22.35 1.00 -22.43
CA ALA A 92 -21.00 0.76 -21.88
C ALA A 92 -20.58 1.85 -20.88
N ILE A 93 -20.87 3.12 -21.15
CA ILE A 93 -20.63 4.25 -20.24
C ILE A 93 -21.45 4.09 -18.94
N GLN A 94 -22.72 3.66 -19.05
CA GLN A 94 -23.56 3.40 -17.87
C GLN A 94 -23.01 2.26 -17.00
N LEU A 95 -22.50 1.18 -17.60
CA LEU A 95 -21.84 0.09 -16.88
C LEU A 95 -20.63 0.58 -16.11
N CYS A 96 -19.81 1.46 -16.71
CA CYS A 96 -18.69 2.10 -16.01
C CYS A 96 -19.17 2.89 -14.78
N GLY A 97 -20.28 3.64 -14.90
CA GLY A 97 -20.86 4.39 -13.79
C GLY A 97 -21.39 3.50 -12.65
N GLN A 98 -21.83 2.28 -12.95
CA GLN A 98 -22.31 1.30 -11.96
C GLN A 98 -21.18 0.56 -11.26
N GLN A 99 -20.12 0.19 -12.00
CA GLN A 99 -18.95 -0.52 -11.49
C GLN A 99 -18.21 0.30 -10.44
N ARG A 100 -17.98 1.57 -10.67
CA ARG A 100 -17.23 2.47 -9.81
C ARG A 100 -15.87 1.89 -9.43
N GLY A 101 -14.79 2.46 -9.87
CA GLY A 101 -13.43 2.00 -9.59
C GLY A 101 -12.47 2.57 -10.62
N SER A 102 -11.18 2.39 -10.41
CA SER A 102 -10.15 3.01 -11.26
C SER A 102 -10.24 2.56 -12.72
N ALA A 103 -10.40 1.26 -12.98
CA ALA A 103 -10.57 0.77 -14.34
C ALA A 103 -11.85 1.30 -15.01
N ALA A 104 -12.96 1.39 -14.26
CA ALA A 104 -14.20 1.95 -14.76
C ALA A 104 -14.07 3.45 -15.09
N ASN A 105 -13.32 4.21 -14.29
CA ASN A 105 -13.04 5.62 -14.55
C ASN A 105 -12.24 5.82 -15.85
N VAL A 106 -11.19 5.01 -16.03
CA VAL A 106 -10.35 5.04 -17.24
C VAL A 106 -11.15 4.69 -18.48
N MET A 107 -11.92 3.58 -18.46
CA MET A 107 -12.77 3.19 -19.56
C MET A 107 -13.82 4.25 -19.87
N ARG A 108 -14.46 4.80 -18.85
CA ARG A 108 -15.46 5.85 -18.99
C ARG A 108 -14.90 7.09 -19.69
N ALA A 109 -13.71 7.57 -19.29
CA ALA A 109 -13.09 8.73 -19.91
C ALA A 109 -12.87 8.54 -21.42
N GLY A 110 -12.35 7.35 -21.82
CA GLY A 110 -12.18 7.02 -23.23
C GLY A 110 -13.51 6.94 -23.99
N LEU A 111 -14.52 6.25 -23.43
CA LEU A 111 -15.83 6.07 -24.06
C LEU A 111 -16.60 7.39 -24.19
N GLU A 112 -16.54 8.26 -23.18
CA GLU A 112 -17.15 9.60 -23.25
C GLU A 112 -16.47 10.46 -24.32
N ARG A 113 -15.13 10.43 -24.42
CA ARG A 113 -14.41 11.14 -25.47
C ARG A 113 -14.76 10.63 -26.85
N TYR A 114 -14.78 9.32 -27.04
CA TYR A 114 -15.22 8.70 -28.30
C TYR A 114 -16.64 9.13 -28.69
N ASN A 115 -17.59 9.08 -27.76
CA ASN A 115 -18.99 9.43 -28.01
C ASN A 115 -19.15 10.91 -28.42
N LEU A 116 -18.38 11.81 -27.77
CA LEU A 116 -18.34 13.23 -28.11
C LEU A 116 -17.87 13.44 -29.55
N LEU A 117 -16.71 12.88 -29.90
CA LEU A 117 -16.10 13.04 -31.23
C LEU A 117 -16.94 12.42 -32.36
N LYS A 118 -17.65 11.33 -32.04
CA LYS A 118 -18.59 10.70 -32.98
C LYS A 118 -19.80 11.61 -33.26
N LYS A 119 -20.30 12.34 -32.26
CA LYS A 119 -21.37 13.34 -32.43
C LYS A 119 -20.90 14.54 -33.23
N GLU A 120 -19.65 14.95 -33.08
CA GLU A 120 -19.02 16.04 -33.84
C GLU A 120 -18.65 15.63 -35.26
N GLN A 121 -18.84 14.37 -35.65
CA GLN A 121 -18.44 13.83 -36.96
C GLN A 121 -16.95 14.03 -37.28
N ALA A 122 -16.10 13.95 -36.25
CA ALA A 122 -14.67 14.14 -36.39
C ALA A 122 -14.02 13.08 -37.31
N PRO A 123 -12.90 13.39 -37.99
CA PRO A 123 -12.16 12.41 -38.77
C PRO A 123 -11.74 11.19 -37.92
N LYS A 124 -11.75 10.00 -38.54
CA LYS A 124 -11.48 8.73 -37.84
C LYS A 124 -10.14 8.73 -37.10
N ASP A 125 -9.09 9.20 -37.74
CA ASP A 125 -7.75 9.25 -37.13
C ASP A 125 -7.74 10.13 -35.90
N LYS A 126 -8.49 11.24 -35.92
CA LYS A 126 -8.67 12.12 -34.78
C LYS A 126 -9.45 11.44 -33.65
N VAL A 127 -10.53 10.70 -33.99
CA VAL A 127 -11.34 9.97 -33.00
C VAL A 127 -10.48 8.95 -32.26
N VAL A 128 -9.71 8.14 -32.97
CA VAL A 128 -8.86 7.12 -32.36
C VAL A 128 -7.76 7.76 -31.51
N ALA A 129 -7.04 8.74 -32.04
CA ALA A 129 -5.95 9.41 -31.33
C ALA A 129 -6.40 10.12 -30.05
N GLU A 130 -7.52 10.86 -30.11
CA GLU A 130 -8.02 11.58 -28.95
C GLU A 130 -8.67 10.66 -27.90
N THR A 131 -9.30 9.55 -28.33
CA THR A 131 -9.81 8.53 -27.41
C THR A 131 -8.66 7.86 -26.68
N GLN A 132 -7.59 7.51 -27.40
CA GLN A 132 -6.38 6.95 -26.78
C GLN A 132 -5.74 7.92 -25.81
N ALA A 133 -5.62 9.21 -26.18
CA ALA A 133 -5.08 10.22 -25.29
C ALA A 133 -5.92 10.37 -24.00
N ALA A 134 -7.25 10.35 -24.09
CA ALA A 134 -8.14 10.44 -22.95
C ALA A 134 -8.00 9.22 -21.99
N ILE A 135 -7.83 8.02 -22.56
CA ILE A 135 -7.57 6.80 -21.77
C ILE A 135 -6.21 6.90 -21.05
N GLN A 136 -5.16 7.32 -21.77
CA GLN A 136 -3.82 7.47 -21.20
C GLN A 136 -3.77 8.53 -20.10
N GLU A 137 -4.43 9.66 -20.30
CA GLU A 137 -4.55 10.70 -19.29
C GLU A 137 -5.28 10.21 -18.05
N ALA A 138 -6.40 9.54 -18.20
CA ALA A 138 -7.16 8.97 -17.09
C ALA A 138 -6.36 7.87 -16.36
N SER A 139 -5.65 7.00 -17.08
CA SER A 139 -4.76 5.99 -16.50
C SER A 139 -3.62 6.64 -15.71
N GLY A 140 -3.00 7.70 -16.26
CA GLY A 140 -1.96 8.47 -15.58
C GLY A 140 -2.41 9.14 -14.28
N LEU A 141 -3.70 9.41 -14.12
CA LEU A 141 -4.29 9.94 -12.88
C LEU A 141 -4.66 8.84 -11.87
N GLU A 142 -5.11 7.67 -12.33
CA GLU A 142 -5.55 6.57 -11.47
C GLU A 142 -4.37 5.73 -10.94
N THR A 143 -3.34 5.46 -11.74
CA THR A 143 -2.18 4.65 -11.33
C THR A 143 -1.48 5.17 -10.07
N PRO A 144 -1.17 6.47 -9.92
CA PRO A 144 -0.56 6.98 -8.69
C PRO A 144 -1.46 6.84 -7.45
N LEU A 145 -2.78 6.76 -7.62
CA LEU A 145 -3.71 6.50 -6.53
C LEU A 145 -3.65 5.04 -6.06
N LEU A 146 -3.39 4.11 -6.98
CA LEU A 146 -3.18 2.68 -6.69
C LEU A 146 -1.84 2.44 -5.98
N GLU A 147 -0.79 3.14 -6.38
CA GLU A 147 0.57 3.01 -5.83
C GLU A 147 0.77 3.78 -4.52
N ARG A 148 -0.15 4.65 -4.19
CA ARG A 148 -0.06 5.52 -3.02
C ARG A 148 0.23 4.73 -1.75
N ASN A 149 1.10 5.26 -0.87
CA ASN A 149 1.47 4.68 0.43
C ASN A 149 2.18 3.30 0.39
N LEU A 150 2.46 2.70 -0.79
CA LEU A 150 3.27 1.49 -0.88
C LEU A 150 4.70 1.76 -0.38
N ILE A 151 5.26 2.92 -0.76
CA ILE A 151 6.59 3.35 -0.31
C ILE A 151 6.66 3.43 1.23
N ALA A 152 5.57 3.79 1.91
CA ALA A 152 5.55 3.85 3.37
C ALA A 152 5.81 2.48 4.01
N LEU A 153 5.26 1.39 3.44
CA LEU A 153 5.47 0.03 3.95
C LEU A 153 6.94 -0.39 3.85
N SER A 154 7.59 -0.17 2.70
CA SER A 154 8.99 -0.50 2.51
C SER A 154 9.91 0.37 3.38
N THR A 155 9.56 1.64 3.56
CA THR A 155 10.31 2.57 4.42
C THR A 155 10.23 2.15 5.88
N ILE A 156 9.04 1.80 6.39
CA ILE A 156 8.88 1.30 7.77
C ILE A 156 9.68 0.01 7.96
N ALA A 157 9.64 -0.91 7.00
CA ALA A 157 10.42 -2.14 7.08
C ALA A 157 11.92 -1.87 7.20
N SER A 158 12.46 -0.96 6.37
CA SER A 158 13.87 -0.57 6.40
C SER A 158 14.26 0.11 7.72
N ILE A 159 13.44 1.06 8.19
CA ILE A 159 13.67 1.77 9.46
C ILE A 159 13.63 0.80 10.63
N SER A 160 12.69 -0.17 10.62
CA SER A 160 12.57 -1.15 11.70
C SER A 160 13.84 -1.99 11.88
N THR A 161 14.45 -2.42 10.79
CA THR A 161 15.75 -3.12 10.82
C THR A 161 16.84 -2.22 11.41
N MET A 162 16.91 -0.95 11.01
CA MET A 162 17.91 0.00 11.52
C MET A 162 17.72 0.29 13.03
N VAL A 163 16.47 0.42 13.48
CA VAL A 163 16.13 0.61 14.90
C VAL A 163 16.50 -0.65 15.70
N GLY A 164 16.23 -1.84 15.16
CA GLY A 164 16.65 -3.11 15.77
C GLY A 164 18.18 -3.18 15.94
N LEU A 165 18.93 -2.84 14.90
CA LEU A 165 20.39 -2.80 14.94
C LEU A 165 20.91 -1.73 15.91
N LEU A 166 20.30 -0.54 15.93
CA LEU A 166 20.61 0.48 16.92
C LEU A 166 20.44 -0.03 18.35
N GLY A 167 19.41 -0.86 18.57
CA GLY A 167 19.17 -1.53 19.84
C GLY A 167 20.33 -2.43 20.28
N THR A 168 20.93 -3.19 19.37
CA THR A 168 22.12 -4.00 19.70
C THR A 168 23.31 -3.13 20.09
N VAL A 169 23.57 -2.08 19.32
CA VAL A 169 24.68 -1.15 19.62
C VAL A 169 24.50 -0.53 21.02
N MET A 170 23.31 -0.01 21.32
CA MET A 170 23.02 0.61 22.61
C MET A 170 23.06 -0.38 23.79
N GLY A 171 22.57 -1.60 23.59
CA GLY A 171 22.64 -2.67 24.58
C GLY A 171 24.06 -3.10 24.88
N MET A 172 24.90 -3.27 23.86
CA MET A 172 26.33 -3.59 24.03
C MET A 172 27.10 -2.47 24.70
N ILE A 173 26.86 -1.20 24.34
CA ILE A 173 27.51 -0.04 25.02
C ILE A 173 27.19 -0.06 26.50
N ARG A 174 25.92 -0.29 26.90
CA ARG A 174 25.54 -0.38 28.32
C ARG A 174 26.24 -1.53 29.03
N SER A 175 26.31 -2.71 28.39
CA SER A 175 26.99 -3.89 28.92
C SER A 175 28.44 -3.64 29.21
N PHE A 176 29.20 -3.03 28.27
CA PHE A 176 30.61 -2.72 28.46
C PHE A 176 30.85 -1.56 29.44
N ALA A 177 29.98 -0.55 29.46
CA ALA A 177 30.09 0.54 30.46
C ALA A 177 29.93 0.01 31.89
N ALA A 178 29.07 -0.98 32.13
CA ALA A 178 28.91 -1.61 33.44
C ALA A 178 30.15 -2.40 33.90
N LEU A 179 30.94 -2.95 32.97
CA LEU A 179 32.21 -3.61 33.29
C LEU A 179 33.30 -2.62 33.74
N GLY A 180 33.34 -1.42 33.13
CA GLY A 180 34.35 -0.41 33.42
C GLY A 180 34.23 0.24 34.81
N THR A 181 33.04 0.23 35.41
CA THR A 181 32.77 0.93 36.67
C THR A 181 32.89 0.07 37.94
N SER A 182 32.86 -1.27 37.82
CA SER A 182 32.68 -2.17 38.96
C SER A 182 33.96 -2.82 39.49
N GLY A 183 35.10 -2.69 38.83
CA GLY A 183 36.37 -3.34 39.22
C GLY A 183 36.35 -4.87 39.26
N ALA A 184 35.16 -5.49 39.27
CA ALA A 184 34.91 -6.90 39.13
C ALA A 184 33.87 -7.13 38.02
N VAL A 185 34.09 -8.16 37.21
CA VAL A 185 33.17 -8.50 36.09
C VAL A 185 31.83 -9.02 36.65
N ASP A 186 30.78 -8.18 36.58
CA ASP A 186 29.43 -8.62 36.91
C ASP A 186 28.81 -9.29 35.66
N ALA A 187 28.97 -10.60 35.56
CA ALA A 187 28.48 -11.40 34.46
C ALA A 187 26.96 -11.29 34.29
N SER A 188 26.20 -11.02 35.37
CA SER A 188 24.76 -10.84 35.34
C SER A 188 24.36 -9.57 34.57
N LYS A 189 25.01 -8.44 34.85
CA LYS A 189 24.75 -7.18 34.15
C LYS A 189 25.11 -7.26 32.66
N LEU A 190 26.23 -7.96 32.36
CA LEU A 190 26.59 -8.22 30.97
C LEU A 190 25.56 -9.02 30.24
N ALA A 191 25.04 -10.12 30.83
CA ALA A 191 24.04 -10.96 30.25
C ALA A 191 22.71 -10.23 29.99
N VAL A 192 22.29 -9.36 30.92
CA VAL A 192 21.09 -8.52 30.78
C VAL A 192 21.21 -7.60 29.57
N GLY A 193 22.30 -6.85 29.44
CA GLY A 193 22.45 -5.92 28.30
C GLY A 193 22.58 -6.62 26.95
N ILE A 194 23.17 -7.83 26.89
CA ILE A 194 23.18 -8.65 25.68
C ILE A 194 21.75 -9.13 25.35
N SER A 195 20.99 -9.59 26.33
CA SER A 195 19.59 -10.01 26.15
C SER A 195 18.73 -8.86 25.60
N GLU A 196 18.84 -7.65 26.17
CA GLU A 196 18.17 -6.45 25.70
C GLU A 196 18.50 -6.15 24.23
N ALA A 197 19.79 -6.25 23.86
CA ALA A 197 20.25 -6.06 22.51
C ALA A 197 19.59 -7.02 21.52
N LEU A 198 19.55 -8.31 21.86
CA LEU A 198 18.98 -9.36 21.01
C LEU A 198 17.46 -9.20 20.84
N ILE A 199 16.74 -8.80 21.88
CA ILE A 199 15.28 -8.55 21.82
C ILE A 199 14.98 -7.41 20.83
N ASN A 200 15.73 -6.31 20.91
CA ASN A 200 15.56 -5.18 19.99
C ASN A 200 15.76 -5.61 18.51
N THR A 201 16.80 -6.40 18.24
CA THR A 201 17.07 -6.87 16.88
C THR A 201 16.01 -7.84 16.40
N ALA A 202 15.61 -8.80 17.23
CA ALA A 202 14.55 -9.73 16.88
C ALA A 202 13.22 -9.00 16.57
N GLY A 203 12.86 -8.00 17.40
CA GLY A 203 11.68 -7.16 17.17
C GLY A 203 11.78 -6.35 15.87
N GLY A 204 12.94 -5.74 15.60
CA GLY A 204 13.18 -4.99 14.37
C GLY A 204 13.07 -5.85 13.12
N LEU A 205 13.66 -7.05 13.14
CA LEU A 205 13.55 -8.02 12.05
C LEU A 205 12.13 -8.51 11.84
N PHE A 206 11.38 -8.77 12.91
CA PHE A 206 10.00 -9.21 12.82
C PHE A 206 9.12 -8.17 12.10
N VAL A 207 9.21 -6.89 12.49
CA VAL A 207 8.49 -5.81 11.83
C VAL A 207 8.91 -5.68 10.36
N ALA A 208 10.22 -5.75 10.08
CA ALA A 208 10.75 -5.64 8.74
C ALA A 208 10.25 -6.74 7.80
N ILE A 209 10.28 -8.00 8.26
CA ILE A 209 9.81 -9.14 7.46
C ILE A 209 8.33 -8.98 7.09
N LEU A 210 7.48 -8.64 8.06
CA LEU A 210 6.07 -8.36 7.80
C LEU A 210 5.90 -7.25 6.75
N GLY A 211 6.69 -6.18 6.86
CA GLY A 211 6.63 -5.06 5.94
C GLY A 211 6.99 -5.41 4.51
N ILE A 212 8.09 -6.12 4.34
CA ILE A 212 8.56 -6.53 3.02
C ILE A 212 7.56 -7.49 2.36
N VAL A 213 7.04 -8.45 3.11
CA VAL A 213 6.05 -9.41 2.60
C VAL A 213 4.79 -8.68 2.14
N MET A 214 4.23 -7.81 2.99
CA MET A 214 3.00 -7.07 2.65
C MET A 214 3.23 -6.07 1.51
N TYR A 215 4.37 -5.40 1.46
CA TYR A 215 4.75 -4.54 0.35
C TYR A 215 4.73 -5.30 -0.99
N ASN A 216 5.40 -6.46 -1.06
CA ASN A 216 5.46 -7.26 -2.28
C ASN A 216 4.07 -7.78 -2.71
N VAL A 217 3.23 -8.20 -1.74
CA VAL A 217 1.85 -8.61 -2.02
C VAL A 217 1.04 -7.47 -2.65
N PHE A 218 1.16 -6.26 -2.11
CA PHE A 218 0.42 -5.12 -2.65
C PHE A 218 0.97 -4.61 -3.98
N VAL A 219 2.30 -4.59 -4.17
CA VAL A 219 2.92 -4.23 -5.46
C VAL A 219 2.42 -5.18 -6.54
N THR A 220 2.52 -6.49 -6.33
CA THR A 220 2.04 -7.48 -7.31
C THR A 220 0.55 -7.31 -7.61
N ARG A 221 -0.27 -6.94 -6.61
CA ARG A 221 -1.71 -6.71 -6.81
C ARG A 221 -1.97 -5.45 -7.63
N VAL A 222 -1.21 -4.38 -7.42
CA VAL A 222 -1.29 -3.14 -8.22
C VAL A 222 -0.83 -3.37 -9.64
N ASP A 223 0.28 -4.08 -9.84
CA ASP A 223 0.81 -4.39 -11.16
C ASP A 223 -0.19 -5.22 -11.98
N ASN A 224 -0.78 -6.26 -11.38
CA ASN A 224 -1.82 -7.05 -12.03
C ASN A 224 -3.07 -6.21 -12.38
N PHE A 225 -3.43 -5.26 -11.53
CA PHE A 225 -4.56 -4.36 -11.78
C PHE A 225 -4.26 -3.42 -12.96
N ASN A 226 -3.06 -2.82 -12.99
CA ASN A 226 -2.61 -1.96 -14.08
C ASN A 226 -2.57 -2.75 -15.40
N TYR A 227 -2.01 -3.97 -15.38
CA TYR A 227 -1.98 -4.85 -16.55
C TYR A 227 -3.39 -5.10 -17.13
N MET A 228 -4.36 -5.49 -16.28
CA MET A 228 -5.74 -5.71 -16.73
C MET A 228 -6.39 -4.43 -17.27
N MET A 229 -6.08 -3.29 -16.70
CA MET A 229 -6.59 -2.00 -17.15
C MET A 229 -6.02 -1.62 -18.53
N ASP A 230 -4.73 -1.85 -18.74
CA ASP A 230 -4.06 -1.56 -20.01
C ASP A 230 -4.53 -2.51 -21.12
N GLU A 231 -4.67 -3.82 -20.82
CA GLU A 231 -5.21 -4.82 -21.75
C GLU A 231 -6.64 -4.44 -22.20
N ALA A 232 -7.50 -4.11 -21.24
CA ALA A 232 -8.88 -3.70 -21.53
C ALA A 232 -8.94 -2.37 -22.34
N SER A 233 -8.05 -1.43 -22.04
CA SER A 233 -7.92 -0.17 -22.77
C SER A 233 -7.56 -0.41 -24.23
N TYR A 234 -6.61 -1.29 -24.48
CA TYR A 234 -6.19 -1.67 -25.82
C TYR A 234 -7.33 -2.34 -26.61
N GLU A 235 -8.04 -3.30 -26.00
CA GLU A 235 -9.17 -3.96 -26.62
C GLU A 235 -10.31 -2.97 -26.95
N VAL A 236 -10.66 -2.09 -26.03
CA VAL A 236 -11.68 -1.07 -26.24
C VAL A 236 -11.29 -0.16 -27.42
N LEU A 237 -10.04 0.28 -27.49
CA LEU A 237 -9.56 1.09 -28.63
C LEU A 237 -9.67 0.35 -29.96
N GLN A 238 -9.33 -0.95 -30.00
CA GLN A 238 -9.48 -1.75 -31.23
C GLN A 238 -10.95 -1.86 -31.69
N LEU A 239 -11.86 -2.14 -30.75
CA LEU A 239 -13.28 -2.24 -31.04
C LEU A 239 -13.87 -0.91 -31.54
N LEU A 240 -13.48 0.20 -30.93
CA LEU A 240 -13.90 1.53 -31.33
C LEU A 240 -13.33 1.94 -32.71
N ALA A 241 -12.08 1.60 -32.99
CA ALA A 241 -11.46 1.81 -34.29
C ALA A 241 -12.16 0.97 -35.41
N ALA A 242 -12.49 -0.29 -35.12
CA ALA A 242 -13.23 -1.14 -36.04
C ALA A 242 -14.64 -0.59 -36.33
N SER A 243 -15.39 -0.20 -35.28
CA SER A 243 -16.73 0.37 -35.43
C SER A 243 -16.76 1.71 -36.17
N ALA A 244 -15.67 2.47 -36.09
CA ALA A 244 -15.49 3.69 -36.89
C ALA A 244 -15.18 3.39 -38.37
N SER A 245 -14.72 2.16 -38.70
CA SER A 245 -14.43 1.71 -40.08
C SER A 245 -15.67 1.21 -40.84
N ASP A 246 -16.65 0.63 -40.15
CA ASP A 246 -17.80 -0.10 -40.78
C ASP A 246 -18.93 0.82 -41.28
N LYS A 247 -18.83 2.14 -41.15
CA LYS A 247 -19.82 3.11 -41.63
C LYS A 247 -19.37 3.87 -42.89
N ARG A 248 -18.94 3.13 -43.93
CA ARG A 248 -18.82 3.66 -45.29
C ARG A 248 -19.95 3.15 -46.17
#